data_e7204ccc2b97adae3709f6e13b8cd52e
#
_entry.id   e7204ccc2b97adae3709f6e13b8cd52e
#
_cell.length_a   1.000
_cell.length_b   1.000
_cell.length_c   1.000
_cell.angle_alpha   90.00
_cell.angle_beta   90.00
_cell.angle_gamma   90.00
#
_symmetry.space_group_name_H-M   'P 1'
#
loop_
_entity.id
_entity.type
_entity.pdbx_description
1 polymer ?
#
loop_
_entity_poly.entity_id
_entity_poly.type
_entity_poly.pdbx_seq_one_letter_code
_entity_poly.pdbx_strand_id
1 'polypeptide(L)'
;MMKSPESKQATSRLRQELIDGSYVRNAWYVAAWSDGLLDGQLVARTVMNEPIVLYRKADGGVAAVEDRCAHRFAPLSMGKIVRGDRIQCPYHGLEFDGSGACVHNPHGTKNIPTKARVKSYPAVEKHKAIWVWMGDGPAESGKIPDFGVLDNVPELHTTKRDSIVIRANYQLVIDNLLDLSHTSYLHEGILGNQDTVDSDITVEQDGHDVVVSRRAANAAPPGMFAQFWPDHPPRVEKFTQMRWMAPSTLRLVTGICKMGAPADTGTGYHAIHLLTPENERSTHYFFTAVRFGVMTTDGTLNRDLQKKIADMRRFAFEEQDAPVIEAQQRVIETADKPLDPVILAIDVGPVRYKRVLGKMREAEQR
;
A
#
# COMPACT_ATOMS: atom_id res chain seq x y z
N MET A 1 -33.12 23.85 6.56
CA MET A 1 -31.73 24.26 6.88
C MET A 1 -30.94 24.24 5.58
N MET A 2 -30.51 25.40 5.08
CA MET A 2 -29.66 25.47 3.90
C MET A 2 -28.26 24.97 4.26
N LYS A 3 -27.78 23.91 3.60
CA LYS A 3 -26.41 23.40 3.75
C LYS A 3 -25.41 24.48 3.33
N SER A 4 -24.34 24.66 4.09
CA SER A 4 -23.29 25.65 3.79
C SER A 4 -22.64 25.40 2.41
N PRO A 5 -22.17 26.43 1.70
CA PRO A 5 -21.50 26.28 0.40
C PRO A 5 -20.28 25.34 0.45
N GLU A 6 -19.59 25.28 1.60
CA GLU A 6 -18.40 24.45 1.82
C GLU A 6 -18.69 22.93 1.77
N SER A 7 -19.88 22.49 2.21
CA SER A 7 -20.24 21.06 2.18
C SER A 7 -20.50 20.55 0.75
N LYS A 8 -21.08 21.41 -0.12
CA LYS A 8 -21.32 21.08 -1.54
C LYS A 8 -20.04 21.06 -2.37
N GLN A 9 -19.06 21.89 -2.01
CA GLN A 9 -17.76 21.95 -2.67
C GLN A 9 -16.91 20.72 -2.33
N ALA A 10 -16.96 20.22 -1.09
CA ALA A 10 -16.19 19.04 -0.65
C ALA A 10 -16.64 17.74 -1.36
N THR A 11 -17.95 17.56 -1.57
CA THR A 11 -18.51 16.35 -2.21
C THR A 11 -18.32 16.32 -3.72
N SER A 12 -18.45 17.46 -4.37
CA SER A 12 -18.09 17.62 -5.80
C SER A 12 -16.61 17.31 -6.03
N ARG A 13 -15.76 17.71 -5.09
CA ARG A 13 -14.30 17.49 -5.13
C ARG A 13 -13.95 16.02 -4.99
N LEU A 14 -14.55 15.27 -4.06
CA LEU A 14 -14.28 13.84 -3.88
C LEU A 14 -14.59 13.04 -5.14
N ARG A 15 -15.72 13.26 -5.80
CA ARG A 15 -16.06 12.59 -7.07
C ARG A 15 -15.06 12.93 -8.17
N GLN A 16 -14.69 14.19 -8.29
CA GLN A 16 -13.70 14.63 -9.27
C GLN A 16 -12.33 14.00 -8.99
N GLU A 17 -11.88 13.96 -7.74
CA GLU A 17 -10.63 13.34 -7.32
C GLU A 17 -10.56 11.82 -7.61
N LEU A 18 -11.70 11.12 -7.51
CA LEU A 18 -11.79 9.69 -7.85
C LEU A 18 -11.78 9.43 -9.37
N ILE A 19 -12.15 10.43 -10.18
CA ILE A 19 -12.32 10.26 -11.63
C ILE A 19 -11.14 10.86 -12.42
N ASP A 20 -10.55 11.96 -11.96
CA ASP A 20 -9.55 12.75 -12.70
C ASP A 20 -8.10 12.37 -12.42
N GLY A 21 -7.87 11.35 -11.58
CA GLY A 21 -6.53 10.85 -11.32
C GLY A 21 -5.61 11.82 -10.58
N SER A 22 -6.14 12.60 -9.65
CA SER A 22 -5.35 13.51 -8.81
C SER A 22 -4.46 12.74 -7.84
N TYR A 23 -3.20 12.57 -8.19
CA TYR A 23 -2.19 11.90 -7.36
C TYR A 23 -1.18 12.91 -6.80
N VAL A 24 -0.61 12.59 -5.63
CA VAL A 24 0.64 13.21 -5.18
C VAL A 24 1.78 12.54 -5.96
N ARG A 25 2.46 13.30 -6.80
CA ARG A 25 3.46 12.74 -7.71
C ARG A 25 4.88 12.73 -7.12
N ASN A 26 5.28 13.80 -6.42
CA ASN A 26 6.61 13.89 -5.82
C ASN A 26 6.74 13.01 -4.57
N ALA A 27 6.53 11.71 -4.76
CA ALA A 27 6.52 10.70 -3.71
C ALA A 27 7.01 9.35 -4.23
N TRP A 28 7.35 8.47 -3.28
CA TRP A 28 7.73 7.09 -3.51
C TRP A 28 6.53 6.17 -3.42
N TYR A 29 6.41 5.26 -4.38
CA TYR A 29 5.38 4.22 -4.43
C TYR A 29 6.00 2.86 -4.58
N VAL A 30 5.43 1.84 -3.94
CA VAL A 30 5.92 0.47 -4.04
C VAL A 30 5.45 -0.15 -5.34
N ALA A 31 6.39 -0.68 -6.12
CA ALA A 31 6.09 -1.35 -7.38
C ALA A 31 6.16 -2.89 -7.27
N ALA A 32 6.92 -3.42 -6.32
CA ALA A 32 7.02 -4.85 -6.06
C ALA A 32 7.58 -5.12 -4.66
N TRP A 33 7.36 -6.32 -4.13
CA TRP A 33 8.22 -6.86 -3.08
C TRP A 33 9.58 -7.25 -3.67
N SER A 34 10.65 -7.18 -2.88
CA SER A 34 12.01 -7.52 -3.32
C SER A 34 12.13 -8.94 -3.85
N ASP A 35 11.46 -9.89 -3.19
CA ASP A 35 11.39 -11.29 -3.59
C ASP A 35 10.46 -11.56 -4.78
N GLY A 36 9.69 -10.57 -5.22
CA GLY A 36 8.88 -10.60 -6.43
C GLY A 36 9.60 -10.10 -7.69
N LEU A 37 10.87 -9.65 -7.58
CA LEU A 37 11.70 -9.23 -8.71
C LEU A 37 12.99 -10.04 -8.73
N LEU A 38 12.97 -11.19 -9.40
CA LEU A 38 14.11 -12.08 -9.51
C LEU A 38 15.09 -11.65 -10.62
N ASP A 39 16.33 -12.14 -10.52
CA ASP A 39 17.33 -11.93 -11.58
C ASP A 39 16.83 -12.47 -12.93
N GLY A 40 17.08 -11.73 -13.98
CA GLY A 40 16.65 -12.10 -15.34
C GLY A 40 15.17 -11.89 -15.64
N GLN A 41 14.36 -11.44 -14.67
CA GLN A 41 12.94 -11.16 -14.88
C GLN A 41 12.66 -9.69 -15.21
N LEU A 42 11.65 -9.49 -16.06
CA LEU A 42 11.02 -8.20 -16.33
C LEU A 42 9.64 -8.19 -15.67
N VAL A 43 9.39 -7.24 -14.78
CA VAL A 43 8.13 -7.10 -14.06
C VAL A 43 7.42 -5.84 -14.52
N ALA A 44 6.32 -6.00 -15.28
CA ALA A 44 5.46 -4.90 -15.69
C ALA A 44 4.61 -4.40 -14.52
N ARG A 45 4.45 -3.08 -14.41
CA ARG A 45 3.53 -2.39 -13.51
C ARG A 45 2.94 -1.17 -14.19
N THR A 46 1.71 -0.87 -13.88
CA THR A 46 1.16 0.47 -14.13
C THR A 46 1.11 1.21 -12.80
N VAL A 47 1.62 2.43 -12.78
CA VAL A 47 1.58 3.31 -11.61
C VAL A 47 1.05 4.67 -12.07
N MET A 48 -0.09 5.10 -11.56
CA MET A 48 -0.74 6.37 -11.94
C MET A 48 -0.91 6.52 -13.45
N ASN A 49 -1.43 5.48 -14.11
CA ASN A 49 -1.59 5.39 -15.57
C ASN A 49 -0.26 5.33 -16.37
N GLU A 50 0.90 5.32 -15.72
CA GLU A 50 2.20 5.19 -16.42
C GLU A 50 2.63 3.73 -16.42
N PRO A 51 2.81 3.10 -17.59
CA PRO A 51 3.33 1.75 -17.69
C PRO A 51 4.84 1.75 -17.40
N ILE A 52 5.27 0.92 -16.47
CA ILE A 52 6.66 0.82 -16.00
C ILE A 52 7.10 -0.63 -16.07
N VAL A 53 8.33 -0.88 -16.48
CA VAL A 53 8.98 -2.18 -16.36
C VAL A 53 10.15 -2.09 -15.39
N LEU A 54 10.19 -3.02 -14.45
CA LEU A 54 11.22 -3.19 -13.43
C LEU A 54 12.13 -4.35 -13.80
N TYR A 55 13.42 -4.24 -13.49
CA TYR A 55 14.36 -5.34 -13.61
C TYR A 55 15.57 -5.15 -12.70
N ARG A 56 16.27 -6.27 -12.40
CA ARG A 56 17.57 -6.23 -11.70
C ARG A 56 18.70 -6.08 -12.71
N LYS A 57 19.61 -5.16 -12.41
CA LYS A 57 20.88 -4.99 -13.12
C LYS A 57 21.92 -6.00 -12.64
N ALA A 58 22.98 -6.19 -13.41
CA ALA A 58 24.10 -7.09 -13.06
C ALA A 58 24.80 -6.72 -11.74
N ASP A 59 24.75 -5.45 -11.33
CA ASP A 59 25.28 -4.97 -10.05
C ASP A 59 24.34 -5.25 -8.84
N GLY A 60 23.21 -5.90 -9.09
CA GLY A 60 22.17 -6.17 -8.09
C GLY A 60 21.20 -5.01 -7.86
N GLY A 61 21.49 -3.82 -8.40
CA GLY A 61 20.59 -2.67 -8.29
C GLY A 61 19.31 -2.84 -9.11
N VAL A 62 18.31 -2.05 -8.80
CA VAL A 62 17.02 -2.05 -9.52
C VAL A 62 17.00 -0.92 -10.54
N ALA A 63 16.43 -1.19 -11.71
CA ALA A 63 16.08 -0.19 -12.70
C ALA A 63 14.58 -0.20 -12.99
N ALA A 64 14.04 0.98 -13.28
CA ALA A 64 12.66 1.19 -13.69
C ALA A 64 12.62 2.12 -14.90
N VAL A 65 12.02 1.67 -15.99
CA VAL A 65 11.86 2.48 -17.21
C VAL A 65 10.43 2.37 -17.72
N GLU A 66 10.04 3.32 -18.55
CA GLU A 66 8.72 3.29 -19.20
C GLU A 66 8.59 1.99 -20.01
N ASP A 67 7.51 1.26 -19.81
CA ASP A 67 7.24 -0.02 -20.50
C ASP A 67 6.67 0.19 -21.90
N ARG A 68 7.38 1.00 -22.69
CA ARG A 68 6.96 1.36 -24.04
C ARG A 68 8.17 1.70 -24.91
N CYS A 69 8.51 0.84 -25.85
CA CYS A 69 9.62 1.08 -26.78
C CYS A 69 9.42 2.38 -27.58
N ALA A 70 10.45 3.24 -27.61
CA ALA A 70 10.42 4.52 -28.33
C ALA A 70 10.17 4.41 -29.83
N HIS A 71 10.38 3.22 -30.44
CA HIS A 71 10.24 3.03 -31.90
C HIS A 71 8.76 2.87 -32.30
N ARG A 72 8.08 1.82 -31.81
CA ARG A 72 6.68 1.48 -32.16
C ARG A 72 5.85 1.03 -30.97
N PHE A 73 6.19 1.52 -29.80
CA PHE A 73 5.42 1.41 -28.57
C PHE A 73 5.17 -0.02 -28.08
N ALA A 74 5.94 -1.01 -28.58
CA ALA A 74 5.86 -2.37 -28.04
C ALA A 74 6.27 -2.37 -26.55
N PRO A 75 5.56 -3.10 -25.66
CA PRO A 75 5.96 -3.21 -24.27
C PRO A 75 7.36 -3.81 -24.15
N LEU A 76 8.23 -3.14 -23.41
CA LEU A 76 9.60 -3.62 -23.16
C LEU A 76 9.60 -4.83 -22.22
N SER A 77 8.60 -4.95 -21.36
CA SER A 77 8.37 -6.10 -20.49
C SER A 77 8.15 -7.43 -21.23
N MET A 78 7.73 -7.38 -22.49
CA MET A 78 7.64 -8.55 -23.37
C MET A 78 8.99 -8.98 -23.96
N GLY A 79 10.03 -8.21 -23.71
CA GLY A 79 11.39 -8.45 -24.18
C GLY A 79 12.19 -9.36 -23.26
N LYS A 80 13.48 -9.11 -23.21
CA LYS A 80 14.42 -9.84 -22.36
C LYS A 80 15.57 -8.95 -21.89
N ILE A 81 16.17 -9.31 -20.77
CA ILE A 81 17.40 -8.69 -20.30
C ILE A 81 18.57 -9.24 -21.12
N VAL A 82 19.41 -8.34 -21.61
CA VAL A 82 20.62 -8.67 -22.36
C VAL A 82 21.81 -7.93 -21.74
N ARG A 83 23.01 -8.52 -21.84
CA ARG A 83 24.25 -7.94 -21.32
C ARG A 83 24.21 -7.58 -19.82
N GLY A 84 23.25 -8.17 -19.07
CA GLY A 84 23.07 -8.02 -17.63
C GLY A 84 22.41 -6.71 -17.16
N ASP A 85 22.27 -5.69 -17.99
CA ASP A 85 21.81 -4.34 -17.58
C ASP A 85 20.88 -3.64 -18.58
N ARG A 86 20.46 -4.31 -19.66
CA ARG A 86 19.66 -3.71 -20.74
C ARG A 86 18.44 -4.52 -21.05
N ILE A 87 17.36 -3.85 -21.42
CA ILE A 87 16.16 -4.50 -21.97
C ILE A 87 16.24 -4.47 -23.50
N GLN A 88 16.18 -5.63 -24.14
CA GLN A 88 16.03 -5.75 -25.58
C GLN A 88 14.55 -5.80 -25.96
N CYS A 89 14.11 -4.83 -26.76
CA CYS A 89 12.75 -4.79 -27.29
C CYS A 89 12.45 -6.03 -28.14
N PRO A 90 11.33 -6.72 -27.91
CA PRO A 90 11.02 -7.98 -28.60
C PRO A 90 10.72 -7.77 -30.08
N TYR A 91 10.37 -6.54 -30.50
CA TYR A 91 9.87 -6.27 -31.84
C TYR A 91 10.99 -6.08 -32.85
N HIS A 92 11.98 -5.23 -32.54
CA HIS A 92 13.08 -4.92 -33.49
C HIS A 92 14.48 -4.96 -32.85
N GLY A 93 14.60 -5.49 -31.64
CA GLY A 93 15.89 -5.69 -30.99
C GLY A 93 16.63 -4.43 -30.54
N LEU A 94 15.98 -3.27 -30.46
CA LEU A 94 16.57 -2.09 -29.84
C LEU A 94 16.84 -2.39 -28.35
N GLU A 95 18.02 -1.99 -27.84
CA GLU A 95 18.36 -2.19 -26.42
C GLU A 95 18.33 -0.87 -25.68
N PHE A 96 17.68 -0.87 -24.52
CA PHE A 96 17.57 0.29 -23.63
C PHE A 96 18.25 -0.02 -22.30
N ASP A 97 19.05 0.90 -21.79
CA ASP A 97 19.66 0.80 -20.46
C ASP A 97 18.76 1.35 -19.37
N GLY A 98 19.20 1.26 -18.10
CA GLY A 98 18.43 1.72 -16.93
C GLY A 98 18.20 3.24 -16.87
N SER A 99 18.89 4.03 -17.70
CA SER A 99 18.63 5.46 -17.88
C SER A 99 17.53 5.76 -18.90
N GLY A 100 16.99 4.71 -19.53
CA GLY A 100 16.03 4.81 -20.63
C GLY A 100 16.65 5.17 -21.98
N ALA A 101 17.97 5.28 -22.08
CA ALA A 101 18.63 5.55 -23.35
C ALA A 101 18.65 4.28 -24.23
N CYS A 102 18.34 4.43 -25.53
CA CYS A 102 18.62 3.39 -26.47
C CYS A 102 20.15 3.34 -26.71
N VAL A 103 20.75 2.19 -26.42
CA VAL A 103 22.22 1.98 -26.47
C VAL A 103 22.64 0.99 -27.56
N HIS A 104 21.69 0.38 -28.26
CA HIS A 104 21.94 -0.50 -29.36
C HIS A 104 20.80 -0.47 -30.39
N ASN A 105 21.15 -0.30 -31.66
CA ASN A 105 20.29 -0.47 -32.82
C ASN A 105 20.90 -1.53 -33.75
N PRO A 106 20.27 -2.70 -33.92
CA PRO A 106 20.84 -3.76 -34.76
C PRO A 106 20.69 -3.51 -36.26
N HIS A 107 19.92 -2.47 -36.68
CA HIS A 107 19.49 -2.27 -38.05
C HIS A 107 20.32 -1.24 -38.86
N GLY A 108 20.40 -1.44 -40.14
CA GLY A 108 20.98 -0.49 -41.10
C GLY A 108 22.39 -0.03 -40.73
N THR A 109 22.59 1.27 -40.70
CA THR A 109 23.86 1.90 -40.30
C THR A 109 24.14 1.86 -38.82
N LYS A 110 23.24 1.22 -38.01
CA LYS A 110 23.26 1.17 -36.55
C LYS A 110 23.15 2.54 -35.86
N ASN A 111 22.79 3.58 -36.59
CA ASN A 111 22.61 4.90 -36.05
C ASN A 111 21.46 4.90 -34.99
N ILE A 112 21.67 5.57 -33.88
CA ILE A 112 20.69 5.73 -32.81
C ILE A 112 20.25 7.19 -32.79
N PRO A 113 19.01 7.49 -33.18
CA PRO A 113 18.48 8.85 -33.10
C PRO A 113 18.47 9.35 -31.65
N THR A 114 18.74 10.62 -31.40
CA THR A 114 18.72 11.24 -30.05
C THR A 114 17.39 11.10 -29.35
N LYS A 115 16.29 11.03 -30.09
CA LYS A 115 14.94 10.78 -29.59
C LYS A 115 14.67 9.31 -29.20
N ALA A 116 15.59 8.38 -29.47
CA ALA A 116 15.43 6.98 -29.09
C ALA A 116 15.68 6.81 -27.57
N ARG A 117 14.77 7.31 -26.78
CA ARG A 117 14.76 7.24 -25.30
C ARG A 117 13.37 6.92 -24.80
N VAL A 118 13.31 6.29 -23.65
CA VAL A 118 12.10 6.11 -22.82
C VAL A 118 12.31 6.81 -21.49
N LYS A 119 11.26 7.13 -20.78
CA LYS A 119 11.35 7.72 -19.43
C LYS A 119 12.01 6.71 -18.50
N SER A 120 12.91 7.16 -17.63
CA SER A 120 13.43 6.38 -16.51
C SER A 120 12.89 6.92 -15.21
N TYR A 121 12.71 6.04 -14.24
CA TYR A 121 12.21 6.38 -12.92
C TYR A 121 13.27 6.03 -11.89
N PRO A 122 13.62 6.95 -10.96
CA PRO A 122 14.46 6.58 -9.83
C PRO A 122 13.80 5.40 -9.08
N ALA A 123 14.58 4.35 -8.85
CA ALA A 123 14.12 3.17 -8.16
C ALA A 123 15.12 2.75 -7.10
N VAL A 124 14.63 2.35 -5.92
CA VAL A 124 15.45 1.86 -4.81
C VAL A 124 14.82 0.64 -4.17
N GLU A 125 15.65 -0.23 -3.63
CA GLU A 125 15.22 -1.34 -2.81
C GLU A 125 15.45 -0.98 -1.33
N LYS A 126 14.35 -0.95 -0.55
CA LYS A 126 14.39 -0.60 0.87
C LYS A 126 13.24 -1.31 1.60
N HIS A 127 13.48 -1.78 2.81
CA HIS A 127 12.47 -2.44 3.65
C HIS A 127 11.77 -3.62 2.92
N LYS A 128 12.56 -4.45 2.23
CA LYS A 128 12.07 -5.62 1.46
C LYS A 128 11.11 -5.27 0.31
N ALA A 129 11.04 -4.01 -0.10
CA ALA A 129 10.19 -3.53 -1.18
C ALA A 129 11.01 -2.71 -2.20
N ILE A 130 10.52 -2.69 -3.44
CA ILE A 130 11.06 -1.88 -4.52
C ILE A 130 10.18 -0.66 -4.66
N TRP A 131 10.78 0.50 -4.46
CA TRP A 131 10.15 1.81 -4.51
C TRP A 131 10.52 2.51 -5.80
N VAL A 132 9.54 3.18 -6.40
CA VAL A 132 9.69 3.99 -7.60
C VAL A 132 9.25 5.42 -7.29
N TRP A 133 10.08 6.39 -7.66
CA TRP A 133 9.75 7.80 -7.56
C TRP A 133 8.94 8.25 -8.76
N MET A 134 7.76 8.81 -8.52
CA MET A 134 6.83 9.20 -9.59
C MET A 134 6.86 10.69 -9.93
N GLY A 135 7.66 11.48 -9.21
CA GLY A 135 7.75 12.92 -9.41
C GLY A 135 8.73 13.34 -10.49
N ASP A 136 8.60 14.60 -10.92
CA ASP A 136 9.52 15.24 -11.87
C ASP A 136 10.69 15.93 -11.14
N GLY A 137 10.55 16.17 -9.84
CA GLY A 137 11.59 16.72 -8.97
C GLY A 137 12.61 15.68 -8.52
N PRO A 138 13.65 16.11 -7.78
CA PRO A 138 14.67 15.22 -7.25
C PRO A 138 14.08 14.13 -6.36
N ALA A 139 14.51 12.90 -6.57
CA ALA A 139 14.10 11.76 -5.76
C ALA A 139 14.84 11.80 -4.41
N GLU A 140 14.13 12.14 -3.35
CA GLU A 140 14.67 12.21 -1.99
C GLU A 140 14.43 10.87 -1.27
N SER A 141 15.45 10.02 -1.14
CA SER A 141 15.34 8.71 -0.48
C SER A 141 14.91 8.80 1.00
N GLY A 142 15.16 9.94 1.64
CA GLY A 142 14.69 10.24 3.00
C GLY A 142 13.17 10.36 3.13
N LYS A 143 12.44 10.51 2.01
CA LYS A 143 10.97 10.52 1.99
C LYS A 143 10.34 9.12 1.95
N ILE A 144 11.13 8.04 1.83
CA ILE A 144 10.61 6.69 2.00
C ILE A 144 10.30 6.47 3.47
N PRO A 145 9.04 6.15 3.84
CA PRO A 145 8.67 5.92 5.23
C PRO A 145 9.47 4.79 5.87
N ASP A 146 9.65 4.88 7.19
CA ASP A 146 10.41 3.88 7.93
C ASP A 146 9.55 2.61 8.21
N PHE A 147 9.94 1.53 7.56
CA PHE A 147 9.48 0.18 7.80
C PHE A 147 10.62 -0.74 8.26
N GLY A 148 11.58 -0.21 9.02
CA GLY A 148 12.74 -0.95 9.56
C GLY A 148 12.35 -2.19 10.38
N VAL A 149 11.09 -2.28 10.82
CA VAL A 149 10.51 -3.49 11.41
C VAL A 149 10.60 -4.71 10.47
N LEU A 150 10.76 -4.51 9.15
CA LEU A 150 10.94 -5.58 8.16
C LEU A 150 12.40 -5.99 7.96
N ASP A 151 13.37 -5.18 8.37
CA ASP A 151 14.76 -5.38 7.99
C ASP A 151 15.52 -6.36 8.90
N ASN A 152 15.24 -6.30 10.20
CA ASN A 152 16.01 -7.02 11.23
C ASN A 152 15.17 -8.04 11.98
N VAL A 153 14.14 -8.59 11.34
CA VAL A 153 13.26 -9.58 11.96
C VAL A 153 13.50 -10.96 11.34
N PRO A 154 13.60 -12.02 12.16
CA PRO A 154 13.63 -13.36 11.63
C PRO A 154 12.43 -13.63 10.72
N GLU A 155 12.67 -14.28 9.57
CA GLU A 155 11.59 -14.68 8.63
C GLU A 155 10.49 -15.49 9.33
N LEU A 156 10.84 -16.22 10.38
CA LEU A 156 9.90 -16.99 11.21
C LEU A 156 8.85 -16.10 11.92
N HIS A 157 9.10 -14.79 12.04
CA HIS A 157 8.17 -13.83 12.67
C HIS A 157 7.43 -12.99 11.64
N THR A 158 7.79 -13.09 10.37
CA THR A 158 7.20 -12.31 9.26
C THR A 158 6.26 -13.18 8.45
N THR A 159 5.02 -12.75 8.24
CA THR A 159 4.11 -13.45 7.32
C THR A 159 4.61 -13.29 5.89
N LYS A 160 4.14 -14.16 4.99
CA LYS A 160 4.39 -14.01 3.55
C LYS A 160 4.12 -12.56 3.13
N ARG A 161 5.06 -11.98 2.39
CA ARG A 161 4.84 -10.73 1.66
C ARG A 161 3.89 -11.02 0.51
N ASP A 162 2.70 -10.44 0.56
CA ASP A 162 1.63 -10.74 -0.38
C ASP A 162 1.14 -9.47 -1.07
N SER A 163 0.38 -9.63 -2.14
CA SER A 163 -0.25 -8.52 -2.84
C SER A 163 -1.55 -8.96 -3.51
N ILE A 164 -2.48 -8.03 -3.58
CA ILE A 164 -3.74 -8.14 -4.34
C ILE A 164 -3.95 -6.89 -5.16
N VAL A 165 -4.85 -6.93 -6.12
CA VAL A 165 -5.35 -5.76 -6.82
C VAL A 165 -6.79 -5.53 -6.39
N ILE A 166 -7.06 -4.35 -5.85
CA ILE A 166 -8.42 -3.90 -5.50
C ILE A 166 -8.89 -2.99 -6.64
N ARG A 167 -10.06 -3.30 -7.22
CA ARG A 167 -10.66 -2.53 -8.33
C ARG A 167 -11.39 -1.29 -7.80
N ALA A 168 -10.64 -0.46 -7.12
CA ALA A 168 -11.10 0.80 -6.56
C ALA A 168 -9.94 1.79 -6.43
N ASN A 169 -10.29 3.07 -6.32
CA ASN A 169 -9.34 4.14 -6.05
C ASN A 169 -8.64 3.91 -4.70
N TYR A 170 -7.33 4.18 -4.65
CA TYR A 170 -6.51 3.98 -3.44
C TYR A 170 -7.01 4.75 -2.23
N GLN A 171 -7.72 5.87 -2.42
CA GLN A 171 -8.29 6.64 -1.31
C GLN A 171 -9.42 5.89 -0.61
N LEU A 172 -10.23 5.10 -1.33
CA LEU A 172 -11.25 4.25 -0.70
C LEU A 172 -10.62 3.14 0.13
N VAL A 173 -9.48 2.61 -0.33
CA VAL A 173 -8.70 1.63 0.45
C VAL A 173 -8.12 2.28 1.72
N ILE A 174 -7.61 3.51 1.62
CA ILE A 174 -7.13 4.26 2.81
C ILE A 174 -8.29 4.56 3.77
N ASP A 175 -9.46 4.96 3.26
CA ASP A 175 -10.67 5.20 4.07
C ASP A 175 -11.01 3.96 4.90
N ASN A 176 -11.06 2.78 4.27
CA ASN A 176 -11.31 1.51 4.95
C ASN A 176 -10.24 1.22 6.01
N LEU A 177 -8.94 1.34 5.67
CA LEU A 177 -7.85 1.04 6.60
C LEU A 177 -7.78 2.00 7.80
N LEU A 178 -8.22 3.26 7.65
CA LEU A 178 -8.26 4.25 8.73
C LEU A 178 -9.56 4.21 9.54
N ASP A 179 -10.59 3.55 9.04
CA ASP A 179 -11.80 3.25 9.80
C ASP A 179 -11.58 1.99 10.65
N LEU A 180 -11.19 2.15 11.91
CA LEU A 180 -10.99 1.02 12.81
C LEU A 180 -12.31 0.40 13.31
N SER A 181 -13.46 1.05 13.07
CA SER A 181 -14.76 0.61 13.54
C SER A 181 -15.34 -0.54 12.73
N HIS A 182 -15.09 -0.59 11.42
CA HIS A 182 -15.59 -1.64 10.53
C HIS A 182 -15.15 -3.04 10.96
N THR A 183 -14.02 -3.16 11.66
CA THR A 183 -13.47 -4.47 12.07
C THR A 183 -14.40 -5.22 13.04
N SER A 184 -15.28 -4.53 13.75
CA SER A 184 -16.24 -5.15 14.67
C SER A 184 -17.45 -5.77 13.95
N TYR A 185 -17.68 -5.40 12.71
CA TYR A 185 -18.79 -5.86 11.86
C TYR A 185 -18.29 -6.69 10.68
N LEU A 186 -17.48 -6.10 9.80
CA LEU A 186 -17.01 -6.75 8.58
C LEU A 186 -16.06 -7.92 8.89
N HIS A 187 -15.26 -7.80 9.95
CA HIS A 187 -14.31 -8.82 10.41
C HIS A 187 -14.71 -9.40 11.78
N GLU A 188 -16.01 -9.49 12.05
CA GLU A 188 -16.52 -10.02 13.32
C GLU A 188 -15.96 -11.43 13.59
N GLY A 189 -15.50 -11.64 14.81
CA GLY A 189 -14.91 -12.91 15.26
C GLY A 189 -13.45 -13.12 14.82
N ILE A 190 -12.90 -12.32 13.91
CA ILE A 190 -11.52 -12.40 13.44
C ILE A 190 -10.68 -11.28 14.07
N LEU A 191 -10.98 -10.02 13.74
CA LEU A 191 -10.22 -8.84 14.17
C LEU A 191 -10.92 -8.02 15.22
N GLY A 192 -12.26 -8.12 15.32
CA GLY A 192 -13.11 -7.46 16.29
C GLY A 192 -14.26 -8.35 16.74
N ASN A 193 -15.03 -7.88 17.68
CA ASN A 193 -16.26 -8.48 18.20
C ASN A 193 -17.14 -7.40 18.83
N GLN A 194 -18.30 -7.77 19.40
CA GLN A 194 -19.24 -6.81 20.01
C GLN A 194 -18.62 -6.01 21.16
N ASP A 195 -17.72 -6.61 21.95
CA ASP A 195 -17.02 -5.91 23.04
C ASP A 195 -16.11 -4.79 22.54
N THR A 196 -15.76 -4.78 21.24
CA THR A 196 -14.91 -3.76 20.63
C THR A 196 -15.71 -2.63 19.98
N VAL A 197 -17.04 -2.69 19.91
CA VAL A 197 -17.88 -1.68 19.22
C VAL A 197 -17.78 -0.31 19.92
N ASP A 198 -18.02 -0.26 21.21
CA ASP A 198 -18.05 0.99 22.02
C ASP A 198 -16.64 1.39 22.50
N SER A 199 -15.66 1.32 21.63
CA SER A 199 -14.28 1.67 21.97
C SER A 199 -13.97 3.12 21.60
N ASP A 200 -13.21 3.79 22.45
CA ASP A 200 -12.73 5.14 22.18
C ASP A 200 -11.79 5.16 20.98
N ILE A 201 -12.06 6.07 20.04
CA ILE A 201 -11.21 6.33 18.88
C ILE A 201 -10.57 7.70 19.06
N THR A 202 -9.25 7.75 19.00
CA THR A 202 -8.48 8.99 19.04
C THR A 202 -7.74 9.19 17.74
N VAL A 203 -7.57 10.45 17.32
CA VAL A 203 -6.87 10.80 16.07
C VAL A 203 -5.87 11.90 16.33
N GLU A 204 -4.62 11.64 15.99
CA GLU A 204 -3.51 12.56 16.09
C GLU A 204 -2.95 12.86 14.70
N GLN A 205 -2.25 13.97 14.56
CA GLN A 205 -1.53 14.33 13.34
C GLN A 205 -0.11 14.72 13.71
N ASP A 206 0.85 14.12 12.99
CA ASP A 206 2.29 14.36 13.14
C ASP A 206 2.85 14.73 11.76
N GLY A 207 3.05 16.01 11.51
CA GLY A 207 3.41 16.51 10.19
C GLY A 207 2.34 16.14 9.13
N HIS A 208 2.73 15.32 8.16
CA HIS A 208 1.82 14.77 7.15
C HIS A 208 1.21 13.42 7.54
N ASP A 209 1.63 12.82 8.65
CA ASP A 209 1.10 11.55 9.10
C ASP A 209 -0.20 11.74 9.89
N VAL A 210 -1.09 10.76 9.77
CA VAL A 210 -2.32 10.69 10.58
C VAL A 210 -2.34 9.37 11.32
N VAL A 211 -2.53 9.45 12.65
CA VAL A 211 -2.55 8.29 13.53
C VAL A 211 -3.95 8.14 14.11
N VAL A 212 -4.57 6.99 13.84
CA VAL A 212 -5.86 6.61 14.41
C VAL A 212 -5.62 5.49 15.42
N SER A 213 -6.06 5.68 16.65
CA SER A 213 -5.90 4.68 17.72
C SER A 213 -7.26 4.30 18.27
N ARG A 214 -7.41 3.01 18.61
CA ARG A 214 -8.61 2.44 19.22
C ARG A 214 -8.20 1.50 20.35
N ARG A 215 -8.84 1.65 21.50
CA ARG A 215 -8.64 0.77 22.66
C ARG A 215 -9.99 0.29 23.19
N ALA A 216 -10.11 -1.02 23.36
CA ALA A 216 -11.26 -1.65 24.00
C ALA A 216 -10.79 -2.34 25.29
N ALA A 217 -11.12 -1.75 26.41
CA ALA A 217 -10.87 -2.34 27.72
C ALA A 217 -11.88 -3.45 27.99
N ASN A 218 -11.46 -4.48 28.74
CA ASN A 218 -12.32 -5.56 29.19
C ASN A 218 -13.08 -6.29 28.06
N ALA A 219 -12.40 -6.53 26.94
CA ALA A 219 -12.95 -7.25 25.80
C ALA A 219 -12.60 -8.74 25.85
N ALA A 220 -13.44 -9.61 25.31
CA ALA A 220 -13.06 -10.96 24.95
C ALA A 220 -12.03 -10.89 23.82
N PRO A 221 -10.92 -11.68 23.82
CA PRO A 221 -9.93 -11.63 22.75
C PRO A 221 -10.56 -12.04 21.43
N PRO A 222 -10.47 -11.22 20.36
CA PRO A 222 -10.88 -11.67 19.02
C PRO A 222 -10.08 -12.89 18.56
N GLY A 223 -10.69 -13.74 17.73
CA GLY A 223 -10.20 -15.08 17.44
C GLY A 223 -8.78 -15.18 16.92
N MET A 224 -8.33 -14.20 16.11
CA MET A 224 -6.94 -14.14 15.66
C MET A 224 -5.96 -13.96 16.82
N PHE A 225 -6.28 -13.07 17.77
CA PHE A 225 -5.39 -12.73 18.87
C PHE A 225 -5.38 -13.80 19.98
N ALA A 226 -6.50 -14.49 20.19
CA ALA A 226 -6.57 -15.65 21.10
C ALA A 226 -5.57 -16.75 20.72
N GLN A 227 -5.31 -16.91 19.41
CA GLN A 227 -4.34 -17.90 18.92
C GLN A 227 -2.87 -17.50 19.17
N PHE A 228 -2.58 -16.20 19.32
CA PHE A 228 -1.23 -15.72 19.63
C PHE A 228 -0.85 -15.93 21.10
N TRP A 229 -1.85 -16.03 21.95
CA TRP A 229 -1.66 -16.17 23.38
C TRP A 229 -2.65 -17.23 23.94
N PRO A 230 -2.31 -18.54 23.83
CA PRO A 230 -3.20 -19.63 24.25
C PRO A 230 -3.70 -19.53 25.69
N ASP A 231 -2.82 -19.07 26.60
CA ASP A 231 -3.12 -18.91 28.04
C ASP A 231 -3.57 -17.49 28.39
N HIS A 232 -4.20 -16.79 27.45
CA HIS A 232 -4.69 -15.43 27.70
C HIS A 232 -5.75 -15.40 28.80
N PRO A 233 -5.86 -14.32 29.57
CA PRO A 233 -6.99 -14.10 30.45
C PRO A 233 -8.31 -14.10 29.67
N PRO A 234 -9.45 -14.47 30.29
CA PRO A 234 -10.75 -14.43 29.60
C PRO A 234 -11.16 -13.03 29.14
N ARG A 235 -10.59 -12.01 29.75
CA ARG A 235 -10.79 -10.59 29.42
C ARG A 235 -9.44 -9.89 29.30
N VAL A 236 -9.31 -9.14 28.24
CA VAL A 236 -8.06 -8.44 27.85
C VAL A 236 -8.35 -6.99 27.49
N GLU A 237 -7.29 -6.23 27.33
CA GLU A 237 -7.34 -4.96 26.62
C GLU A 237 -6.92 -5.18 25.17
N LYS A 238 -7.80 -4.86 24.23
CA LYS A 238 -7.54 -4.88 22.79
C LYS A 238 -7.09 -3.49 22.35
N PHE A 239 -5.95 -3.39 21.68
CA PHE A 239 -5.44 -2.13 21.15
C PHE A 239 -5.19 -2.23 19.65
N THR A 240 -5.39 -1.10 18.98
CA THR A 240 -5.12 -0.96 17.54
C THR A 240 -4.69 0.48 17.28
N GLN A 241 -3.61 0.66 16.56
CA GLN A 241 -3.13 1.96 16.11
C GLN A 241 -2.74 1.86 14.65
N MET A 242 -3.39 2.64 13.79
CA MET A 242 -3.08 2.77 12.38
C MET A 242 -2.44 4.12 12.13
N ARG A 243 -1.21 4.13 11.62
CA ARG A 243 -0.53 5.34 11.14
C ARG A 243 -0.57 5.35 9.62
N TRP A 244 -1.26 6.31 9.03
CA TRP A 244 -1.12 6.64 7.64
C TRP A 244 0.07 7.59 7.46
N MET A 245 0.99 7.22 6.57
CA MET A 245 2.15 7.98 6.15
C MET A 245 1.93 8.37 4.69
N ALA A 246 1.90 9.68 4.46
CA ALA A 246 1.57 10.21 3.14
C ALA A 246 2.55 9.76 2.05
N PRO A 247 2.06 9.50 0.81
CA PRO A 247 0.67 9.67 0.38
C PRO A 247 -0.18 8.40 0.49
N SER A 248 0.39 7.19 0.64
CA SER A 248 -0.35 5.96 0.41
C SER A 248 0.18 4.73 1.15
N THR A 249 0.93 4.92 2.21
CA THR A 249 1.44 3.83 3.03
C THR A 249 0.89 3.87 4.43
N LEU A 250 0.66 2.69 5.05
CA LEU A 250 0.16 2.63 6.41
C LEU A 250 0.91 1.57 7.22
N ARG A 251 1.06 1.84 8.51
CA ARG A 251 1.57 0.89 9.49
C ARG A 251 0.55 0.71 10.61
N LEU A 252 0.11 -0.52 10.77
CA LEU A 252 -0.76 -0.94 11.86
C LEU A 252 0.07 -1.57 12.98
N VAL A 253 -0.22 -1.21 14.22
CA VAL A 253 0.18 -1.96 15.41
C VAL A 253 -1.09 -2.41 16.12
N THR A 254 -1.26 -3.71 16.30
CA THR A 254 -2.48 -4.24 16.89
C THR A 254 -2.21 -5.50 17.70
N GLY A 255 -2.94 -5.67 18.80
CA GLY A 255 -2.72 -6.79 19.69
C GLY A 255 -3.65 -6.79 20.88
N ILE A 256 -3.37 -7.69 21.81
CA ILE A 256 -4.01 -7.79 23.12
C ILE A 256 -2.97 -7.75 24.24
N CYS A 257 -3.31 -7.17 25.37
CA CYS A 257 -2.50 -7.18 26.58
C CYS A 257 -3.38 -7.41 27.81
N LYS A 258 -2.76 -7.62 28.96
CA LYS A 258 -3.51 -7.65 30.23
C LYS A 258 -4.14 -6.29 30.47
N MET A 259 -5.30 -6.27 31.11
CA MET A 259 -6.00 -5.04 31.44
C MET A 259 -5.09 -4.08 32.22
N GLY A 260 -5.05 -2.82 31.77
CA GLY A 260 -4.22 -1.78 32.38
C GLY A 260 -2.71 -1.90 32.13
N ALA A 261 -2.24 -2.91 31.41
CA ALA A 261 -0.84 -3.07 31.07
C ALA A 261 -0.47 -2.27 29.79
N PRO A 262 0.81 -1.87 29.64
CA PRO A 262 1.29 -1.27 28.40
C PRO A 262 1.12 -2.22 27.21
N ALA A 263 0.80 -1.67 26.02
CA ALA A 263 0.55 -2.44 24.82
C ALA A 263 1.77 -3.27 24.36
N ASP A 264 2.99 -2.78 24.57
CA ASP A 264 4.24 -3.45 24.25
C ASP A 264 4.55 -4.69 25.12
N THR A 265 3.84 -4.84 26.24
CA THR A 265 3.91 -6.06 27.09
C THR A 265 2.96 -7.16 26.62
N GLY A 266 2.13 -6.89 25.62
CA GLY A 266 1.15 -7.79 25.06
C GLY A 266 1.68 -8.62 23.90
N THR A 267 0.77 -9.19 23.14
CA THR A 267 1.06 -9.93 21.91
C THR A 267 0.22 -9.41 20.75
N GLY A 268 0.79 -9.44 19.57
CA GLY A 268 0.14 -8.94 18.38
C GLY A 268 1.04 -8.93 17.16
N TYR A 269 0.82 -7.98 16.28
CA TYR A 269 1.65 -7.79 15.11
C TYR A 269 1.71 -6.33 14.64
N HIS A 270 2.82 -5.98 14.00
CA HIS A 270 2.91 -4.85 13.09
C HIS A 270 2.45 -5.30 11.72
N ALA A 271 1.48 -4.61 11.13
CA ALA A 271 1.12 -4.85 9.74
C ALA A 271 1.54 -3.66 8.88
N ILE A 272 2.05 -3.98 7.71
CA ILE A 272 2.49 -3.02 6.70
C ILE A 272 1.51 -3.07 5.55
N HIS A 273 1.04 -1.91 5.12
CA HIS A 273 0.09 -1.73 4.03
C HIS A 273 0.67 -0.69 3.08
N LEU A 274 0.99 -1.10 1.85
CA LEU A 274 1.60 -0.24 0.84
C LEU A 274 0.66 -0.21 -0.35
N LEU A 275 0.07 0.95 -0.60
CA LEU A 275 -0.92 1.14 -1.65
C LEU A 275 -0.29 1.89 -2.81
N THR A 276 -0.43 1.38 -4.01
CA THR A 276 0.05 2.04 -5.21
C THR A 276 -1.10 2.17 -6.19
N PRO A 277 -1.56 3.40 -6.48
CA PRO A 277 -2.59 3.60 -7.48
C PRO A 277 -2.09 3.11 -8.84
N GLU A 278 -2.76 2.13 -9.41
CA GLU A 278 -2.56 1.72 -10.79
C GLU A 278 -3.17 2.77 -11.73
N ASN A 279 -4.41 3.11 -11.44
CA ASN A 279 -5.19 4.17 -12.07
C ASN A 279 -6.33 4.62 -11.12
N GLU A 280 -7.30 5.40 -11.60
CA GLU A 280 -8.42 5.93 -10.83
C GLU A 280 -9.33 4.86 -10.24
N ARG A 281 -9.27 3.63 -10.77
CA ARG A 281 -10.20 2.52 -10.49
C ARG A 281 -9.51 1.25 -10.05
N SER A 282 -8.21 1.31 -9.84
CA SER A 282 -7.44 0.12 -9.48
C SER A 282 -6.24 0.49 -8.62
N THR A 283 -6.00 -0.31 -7.60
CA THR A 283 -4.94 -0.13 -6.63
C THR A 283 -4.17 -1.42 -6.44
N HIS A 284 -2.86 -1.40 -6.63
CA HIS A 284 -1.98 -2.46 -6.14
C HIS A 284 -1.86 -2.32 -4.62
N TYR A 285 -2.22 -3.36 -3.90
CA TYR A 285 -2.16 -3.41 -2.45
C TYR A 285 -1.18 -4.48 -2.00
N PHE A 286 -0.02 -4.06 -1.50
CA PHE A 286 1.03 -4.91 -0.96
C PHE A 286 0.92 -4.94 0.56
N PHE A 287 1.01 -6.12 1.17
CA PHE A 287 0.89 -6.25 2.61
C PHE A 287 1.71 -7.40 3.19
N THR A 288 2.15 -7.22 4.44
CA THR A 288 2.81 -8.24 5.26
C THR A 288 2.59 -7.91 6.73
N ALA A 289 2.96 -8.81 7.63
CA ALA A 289 2.94 -8.56 9.07
C ALA A 289 4.13 -9.18 9.78
N VAL A 290 4.55 -8.53 10.86
CA VAL A 290 5.61 -8.96 11.76
C VAL A 290 5.04 -9.14 13.16
N ARG A 291 5.12 -10.33 13.71
CA ARG A 291 4.62 -10.64 15.06
C ARG A 291 5.54 -10.10 16.14
N PHE A 292 4.95 -9.75 17.27
CA PHE A 292 5.65 -9.41 18.51
C PHE A 292 4.95 -10.04 19.72
N GLY A 293 5.65 -10.04 20.88
CA GLY A 293 5.11 -10.52 22.14
C GLY A 293 5.32 -12.02 22.38
N VAL A 294 4.31 -12.67 22.94
CA VAL A 294 4.39 -14.10 23.28
C VAL A 294 4.52 -14.95 22.00
N MET A 295 5.61 -15.68 21.89
CA MET A 295 5.89 -16.57 20.77
C MET A 295 6.35 -17.91 21.27
N THR A 296 5.91 -18.97 20.61
CA THR A 296 6.45 -20.30 20.84
C THR A 296 7.87 -20.41 20.32
N THR A 297 8.70 -21.17 20.99
CA THR A 297 10.05 -21.54 20.52
C THR A 297 10.01 -22.71 19.52
N ASP A 298 8.88 -23.41 19.40
CA ASP A 298 8.69 -24.48 18.42
C ASP A 298 8.59 -23.90 16.99
N GLY A 299 9.58 -24.23 16.16
CA GLY A 299 9.65 -23.71 14.80
C GLY A 299 8.51 -24.20 13.89
N THR A 300 7.97 -25.40 14.11
CA THR A 300 6.84 -25.93 13.33
C THR A 300 5.56 -25.20 13.68
N LEU A 301 5.27 -25.07 14.96
CA LEU A 301 4.09 -24.34 15.44
C LEU A 301 4.12 -22.86 15.04
N ASN A 302 5.31 -22.24 15.04
CA ASN A 302 5.47 -20.88 14.53
C ASN A 302 5.15 -20.77 13.03
N ARG A 303 5.62 -21.70 12.20
CA ARG A 303 5.30 -21.68 10.75
C ARG A 303 3.80 -21.85 10.49
N ASP A 304 3.16 -22.78 11.19
CA ASP A 304 1.72 -23.00 11.07
C ASP A 304 0.92 -21.75 11.46
N LEU A 305 1.32 -21.11 12.56
CA LEU A 305 0.71 -19.86 13.01
C LEU A 305 0.93 -18.73 12.02
N GLN A 306 2.13 -18.58 11.46
CA GLN A 306 2.43 -17.59 10.41
C GLN A 306 1.56 -17.78 9.18
N LYS A 307 1.45 -19.03 8.71
CA LYS A 307 0.58 -19.36 7.57
C LYS A 307 -0.86 -19.01 7.87
N LYS A 308 -1.37 -19.37 9.03
CA LYS A 308 -2.73 -19.11 9.45
C LYS A 308 -3.05 -17.60 9.52
N ILE A 309 -2.11 -16.79 10.04
CA ILE A 309 -2.24 -15.33 10.05
C ILE A 309 -2.26 -14.78 8.62
N ALA A 310 -1.37 -15.26 7.75
CA ALA A 310 -1.33 -14.82 6.37
C ALA A 310 -2.65 -15.14 5.64
N ASP A 311 -3.16 -16.36 5.80
CA ASP A 311 -4.43 -16.80 5.19
C ASP A 311 -5.63 -15.97 5.72
N MET A 312 -5.69 -15.74 7.02
CA MET A 312 -6.77 -14.93 7.63
C MET A 312 -6.71 -13.47 7.17
N ARG A 313 -5.52 -12.89 7.03
CA ARG A 313 -5.37 -11.51 6.53
C ARG A 313 -5.74 -11.42 5.05
N ARG A 314 -5.29 -12.38 4.24
CA ARG A 314 -5.68 -12.43 2.83
C ARG A 314 -7.19 -12.55 2.69
N PHE A 315 -7.83 -13.43 3.46
CA PHE A 315 -9.28 -13.56 3.50
C PHE A 315 -9.98 -12.25 3.87
N ALA A 316 -9.51 -11.55 4.94
CA ALA A 316 -10.07 -10.27 5.34
C ALA A 316 -9.99 -9.23 4.21
N PHE A 317 -8.85 -9.11 3.53
CA PHE A 317 -8.66 -8.11 2.48
C PHE A 317 -9.35 -8.48 1.16
N GLU A 318 -9.26 -9.74 0.72
CA GLU A 318 -9.72 -10.16 -0.61
C GLU A 318 -11.21 -10.53 -0.61
N GLU A 319 -11.71 -11.17 0.46
CA GLU A 319 -13.07 -11.69 0.51
C GLU A 319 -14.05 -10.81 1.32
N GLN A 320 -13.54 -9.95 2.20
CA GLN A 320 -14.38 -9.08 3.02
C GLN A 320 -14.24 -7.60 2.63
N ASP A 321 -13.05 -7.01 2.67
CA ASP A 321 -12.84 -5.59 2.38
C ASP A 321 -13.02 -5.26 0.90
N ALA A 322 -12.33 -5.96 0.00
CA ALA A 322 -12.31 -5.63 -1.42
C ALA A 322 -13.72 -5.60 -2.04
N PRO A 323 -14.63 -6.57 -1.79
CA PRO A 323 -15.98 -6.51 -2.34
C PRO A 323 -16.76 -5.27 -1.94
N VAL A 324 -16.62 -4.82 -0.69
CA VAL A 324 -17.31 -3.61 -0.18
C VAL A 324 -16.70 -2.36 -0.81
N ILE A 325 -15.37 -2.24 -0.81
CA ILE A 325 -14.65 -1.10 -1.38
C ILE A 325 -14.92 -0.96 -2.88
N GLU A 326 -14.90 -2.08 -3.63
CA GLU A 326 -15.21 -2.10 -5.06
C GLU A 326 -16.68 -1.75 -5.34
N ALA A 327 -17.60 -2.15 -4.45
CA ALA A 327 -19.00 -1.75 -4.56
C ALA A 327 -19.17 -0.24 -4.30
N GLN A 328 -18.45 0.33 -3.32
CA GLN A 328 -18.45 1.77 -3.08
C GLN A 328 -17.97 2.54 -4.32
N GLN A 329 -16.86 2.10 -4.95
CA GLN A 329 -16.36 2.69 -6.19
C GLN A 329 -17.45 2.73 -7.27
N ARG A 330 -18.11 1.58 -7.53
CA ARG A 330 -19.18 1.50 -8.53
C ARG A 330 -20.34 2.43 -8.22
N VAL A 331 -20.79 2.50 -6.96
CA VAL A 331 -21.89 3.37 -6.54
C VAL A 331 -21.53 4.85 -6.74
N ILE A 332 -20.31 5.24 -6.35
CA ILE A 332 -19.85 6.64 -6.50
C ILE A 332 -19.77 7.04 -7.98
N GLU A 333 -19.24 6.17 -8.84
CA GLU A 333 -19.08 6.46 -10.27
C GLU A 333 -20.39 6.50 -11.04
N THR A 334 -21.34 5.61 -10.71
CA THR A 334 -22.61 5.48 -11.41
C THR A 334 -23.72 6.38 -10.90
N ALA A 335 -23.47 7.12 -9.81
CA ALA A 335 -24.46 8.02 -9.24
C ALA A 335 -24.81 9.19 -10.21
N ASP A 336 -26.08 9.43 -10.43
CA ASP A 336 -26.58 10.53 -11.28
C ASP A 336 -26.15 11.92 -10.77
N LYS A 337 -25.96 12.04 -9.47
CA LYS A 337 -25.58 13.28 -8.77
C LYS A 337 -24.43 13.00 -7.81
N PRO A 338 -23.58 14.00 -7.51
CA PRO A 338 -22.57 13.88 -6.48
C PRO A 338 -23.20 13.40 -5.16
N LEU A 339 -22.66 12.33 -4.61
CA LEU A 339 -23.07 11.79 -3.32
C LEU A 339 -22.51 12.68 -2.20
N ASP A 340 -23.29 12.87 -1.15
CA ASP A 340 -22.93 13.66 0.04
C ASP A 340 -22.93 12.72 1.26
N PRO A 341 -21.78 12.16 1.64
CA PRO A 341 -21.70 11.18 2.73
C PRO A 341 -22.05 11.86 4.08
N VAL A 342 -22.77 11.14 4.91
CA VAL A 342 -22.97 11.56 6.30
C VAL A 342 -21.69 11.26 7.06
N ILE A 343 -21.12 12.29 7.70
CA ILE A 343 -19.91 12.14 8.53
C ILE A 343 -20.32 11.76 9.95
N LEU A 344 -19.79 10.67 10.43
CA LEU A 344 -19.99 10.17 11.79
C LEU A 344 -18.80 10.54 12.68
N ALA A 345 -18.95 10.39 13.99
CA ALA A 345 -17.87 10.67 14.95
C ALA A 345 -16.63 9.75 14.75
N ILE A 346 -16.82 8.58 14.14
CA ILE A 346 -15.75 7.62 13.82
C ILE A 346 -14.90 8.03 12.61
N ASP A 347 -15.36 8.97 11.78
CA ASP A 347 -14.71 9.35 10.50
C ASP A 347 -13.59 10.38 10.65
N VAL A 348 -13.17 10.71 11.88
CA VAL A 348 -12.17 11.76 12.11
C VAL A 348 -10.84 11.45 11.42
N GLY A 349 -10.41 10.18 11.40
CA GLY A 349 -9.20 9.72 10.70
C GLY A 349 -9.30 9.92 9.18
N PRO A 350 -10.29 9.32 8.50
CA PRO A 350 -10.56 9.51 7.08
C PRO A 350 -10.68 10.98 6.66
N VAL A 351 -11.39 11.79 7.43
CA VAL A 351 -11.51 13.24 7.14
C VAL A 351 -10.17 13.96 7.27
N ARG A 352 -9.35 13.60 8.26
CA ARG A 352 -8.08 14.27 8.50
C ARG A 352 -7.05 13.98 7.42
N TYR A 353 -6.85 12.70 7.03
CA TYR A 353 -5.87 12.38 6.00
C TYR A 353 -6.25 13.01 4.64
N LYS A 354 -7.53 13.06 4.28
CA LYS A 354 -7.99 13.72 3.05
C LYS A 354 -7.61 15.20 3.01
N ARG A 355 -7.68 15.90 4.14
CA ARG A 355 -7.23 17.30 4.23
C ARG A 355 -5.72 17.43 4.01
N VAL A 356 -4.93 16.51 4.58
CA VAL A 356 -3.47 16.49 4.38
C VAL A 356 -3.14 16.19 2.92
N LEU A 357 -3.73 15.16 2.36
CA LEU A 357 -3.52 14.75 0.97
C LEU A 357 -3.90 15.86 -0.01
N GLY A 358 -5.03 16.55 0.22
CA GLY A 358 -5.46 17.70 -0.58
C GLY A 358 -4.46 18.83 -0.58
N LYS A 359 -3.90 19.19 0.60
CA LYS A 359 -2.85 20.22 0.71
C LYS A 359 -1.57 19.83 -0.02
N MET A 360 -1.17 18.55 0.02
CA MET A 360 0.01 18.08 -0.70
C MET A 360 -0.17 18.23 -2.22
N ARG A 361 -1.34 17.86 -2.75
CA ARG A 361 -1.66 18.04 -4.17
C ARG A 361 -1.70 19.51 -4.58
N GLU A 362 -2.28 20.38 -3.77
CA GLU A 362 -2.27 21.82 -4.01
C GLU A 362 -0.85 22.41 -4.02
N ALA A 363 0.04 21.89 -3.18
CA ALA A 363 1.44 22.34 -3.14
C ALA A 363 2.22 21.94 -4.40
N GLU A 364 1.90 20.80 -5.02
CA GLU A 364 2.54 20.35 -6.28
C GLU A 364 2.06 21.10 -7.52
N GLN A 365 0.91 21.78 -7.45
CA GLN A 365 0.34 22.57 -8.56
C GLN A 365 0.86 24.01 -8.61
N ARG A 366 1.60 24.46 -7.61
CA ARG A 366 2.21 25.80 -7.50
C ARG A 366 3.62 25.83 -8.06
#